data_a70563bde403e9ca225bac0fe2daa880
#
_entry.id   a70563bde403e9ca225bac0fe2daa880
#
_cell.length_a   1.000
_cell.length_b   1.000
_cell.length_c   1.000
_cell.angle_alpha   90.00
_cell.angle_beta   90.00
_cell.angle_gamma   90.00
#
_symmetry.space_group_name_H-M   'P 1'
#
loop_
_entity.id
_entity.type
_entity.pdbx_description
1 polymer ?
#
loop_
_entity_poly.entity_id
_entity_poly.type
_entity_poly.pdbx_seq_one_letter_code
_entity_poly.pdbx_strand_id
1 'polypeptide(L)'
;MKIILFGYNGLIGRNILELLVKNINKSNKFNLICVGRKINTQPFKNKKIKYIKWNFTEFSKPKLYFLKKNCIIINCIGKTDSDMKNLKKINVEFIKKLINYIQVNKILARLIHLGSVSVYGAEKKYINKIKIISEKSVTIPYDIYSESKLEADTYIQKISKINKKNFSFTILRIANVFSEFKNSNSFRLVHFLLKKGIWFKCSDLTKYHFIHAKDVALAVFLTILCFNKSKNKIYNVSDDINQIQLHKIYVKKNNSKLYIFPISLKYLNLIVKNIPIPKILLNLFLTISSQVTYNNSRIKKELNFRCKHSLAKK
;
A
#
# COMPACT_ATOMS: atom_id res chain seq x y z
N MET A 1 -3.40 14.96 20.56
CA MET A 1 -3.89 13.70 19.98
C MET A 1 -2.77 12.67 19.96
N LYS A 2 -3.06 11.38 20.21
CA LYS A 2 -2.04 10.31 20.22
C LYS A 2 -2.08 9.52 18.93
N ILE A 3 -0.94 9.41 18.25
CA ILE A 3 -0.77 8.62 17.04
C ILE A 3 0.18 7.44 17.34
N ILE A 4 -0.19 6.25 16.90
CA ILE A 4 0.62 5.05 17.05
C ILE A 4 0.92 4.51 15.66
N LEU A 5 2.20 4.48 15.30
CA LEU A 5 2.67 4.03 14.00
C LEU A 5 3.35 2.66 14.12
N PHE A 6 2.65 1.61 13.70
CA PHE A 6 3.21 0.28 13.60
C PHE A 6 3.97 0.09 12.29
N GLY A 7 5.19 -0.46 12.38
CA GLY A 7 6.03 -0.72 11.21
C GLY A 7 6.78 0.51 10.69
N TYR A 8 7.12 1.47 11.54
CA TYR A 8 7.79 2.72 11.18
C TYR A 8 9.13 2.54 10.44
N ASN A 9 9.82 1.41 10.64
CA ASN A 9 11.10 1.10 9.97
C ASN A 9 10.92 0.55 8.53
N GLY A 10 9.68 0.26 8.11
CA GLY A 10 9.39 -0.21 6.76
C GLY A 10 9.45 0.92 5.73
N LEU A 11 9.45 0.55 4.44
CA LEU A 11 9.48 1.49 3.33
C LEU A 11 8.44 2.62 3.46
N ILE A 12 7.18 2.28 3.67
CA ILE A 12 6.10 3.25 3.78
C ILE A 12 6.12 3.91 5.16
N GLY A 13 6.32 3.11 6.23
CA GLY A 13 6.30 3.61 7.61
C GLY A 13 7.34 4.70 7.87
N ARG A 14 8.53 4.62 7.27
CA ARG A 14 9.57 5.64 7.37
C ARG A 14 9.12 6.97 6.74
N ASN A 15 8.53 6.94 5.57
CA ASN A 15 8.02 8.14 4.90
C ASN A 15 6.85 8.78 5.67
N ILE A 16 5.99 7.94 6.29
CA ILE A 16 4.93 8.43 7.17
C ILE A 16 5.53 9.09 8.42
N LEU A 17 6.52 8.46 9.04
CA LEU A 17 7.21 9.00 10.20
C LEU A 17 7.82 10.38 9.88
N GLU A 18 8.56 10.50 8.79
CA GLU A 18 9.18 11.76 8.33
C GLU A 18 8.14 12.88 8.16
N LEU A 19 7.01 12.57 7.52
CA LEU A 19 5.94 13.53 7.31
C LEU A 19 5.26 13.94 8.62
N LEU A 20 5.01 12.99 9.53
CA LEU A 20 4.40 13.26 10.84
C LEU A 20 5.32 14.13 11.71
N VAL A 21 6.63 13.82 11.75
CA VAL A 21 7.61 14.60 12.53
C VAL A 21 7.69 16.05 12.02
N LYS A 22 7.74 16.24 10.70
CA LYS A 22 7.73 17.59 10.10
C LYS A 22 6.51 18.41 10.55
N ASN A 23 5.34 17.75 10.72
CA ASN A 23 4.12 18.41 11.15
C ASN A 23 4.00 18.55 12.67
N ILE A 24 4.58 17.64 13.47
CA ILE A 24 4.69 17.78 14.93
C ILE A 24 5.49 19.03 15.26
N ASN A 25 6.61 19.25 14.60
CA ASN A 25 7.47 20.41 14.82
C ASN A 25 6.78 21.75 14.49
N LYS A 26 5.80 21.72 13.56
CA LYS A 26 5.06 22.92 13.16
C LYS A 26 3.87 23.26 14.06
N SER A 27 3.17 22.26 14.62
CA SER A 27 1.84 22.48 15.20
C SER A 27 1.66 21.97 16.63
N ASN A 28 2.65 21.31 17.21
CA ASN A 28 2.61 20.74 18.57
C ASN A 28 1.38 19.84 18.91
N LYS A 29 0.56 19.46 17.90
CA LYS A 29 -0.76 18.83 18.09
C LYS A 29 -0.72 17.32 18.37
N PHE A 30 0.41 16.62 18.15
CA PHE A 30 0.47 15.17 18.22
C PHE A 30 1.57 14.67 19.15
N ASN A 31 1.28 13.57 19.85
CA ASN A 31 2.29 12.69 20.46
C ASN A 31 2.37 11.41 19.63
N LEU A 32 3.57 10.99 19.27
CA LEU A 32 3.81 9.87 18.38
C LEU A 32 4.47 8.70 19.10
N ILE A 33 3.91 7.51 18.94
CA ILE A 33 4.52 6.25 19.37
C ILE A 33 4.86 5.43 18.13
N CYS A 34 6.14 5.19 17.92
CA CYS A 34 6.68 4.39 16.82
C CYS A 34 6.95 2.98 17.31
N VAL A 35 6.28 1.98 16.74
CA VAL A 35 6.41 0.57 17.14
C VAL A 35 7.05 -0.23 16.03
N GLY A 36 8.16 -0.92 16.33
CA GLY A 36 8.91 -1.70 15.36
C GLY A 36 9.72 -2.85 15.99
N ARG A 37 10.17 -3.79 15.16
CA ARG A 37 10.97 -4.95 15.60
C ARG A 37 12.38 -4.59 16.07
N LYS A 38 12.95 -3.54 15.49
CA LYS A 38 14.31 -3.05 15.82
C LYS A 38 14.21 -1.58 16.23
N ILE A 39 14.89 -1.20 17.30
CA ILE A 39 14.99 0.20 17.76
C ILE A 39 16.30 0.86 17.32
N ASN A 40 17.23 0.09 16.73
CA ASN A 40 18.58 0.56 16.41
C ASN A 40 18.62 1.83 15.52
N THR A 41 17.50 2.25 14.99
CA THR A 41 17.35 3.51 14.28
C THR A 41 16.21 4.32 14.91
N GLN A 42 16.57 5.26 15.76
CA GLN A 42 15.69 6.34 16.19
C GLN A 42 15.99 7.56 15.30
N PRO A 43 15.36 7.66 14.10
CA PRO A 43 15.78 8.64 13.10
C PRO A 43 15.51 10.08 13.53
N PHE A 44 14.66 10.26 14.53
CA PHE A 44 14.30 11.59 15.03
C PHE A 44 14.30 11.62 16.56
N LYS A 45 15.11 12.52 17.13
CA LYS A 45 15.11 12.83 18.56
C LYS A 45 14.14 13.98 18.85
N ASN A 46 13.00 13.69 19.47
CA ASN A 46 12.01 14.69 19.88
C ASN A 46 11.25 14.18 21.10
N LYS A 47 11.04 15.03 22.11
CA LYS A 47 10.34 14.67 23.38
C LYS A 47 8.91 14.12 23.16
N LYS A 48 8.29 14.42 22.03
CA LYS A 48 6.94 13.93 21.65
C LYS A 48 6.95 12.60 20.92
N ILE A 49 8.11 12.02 20.63
CA ILE A 49 8.26 10.76 19.90
C ILE A 49 8.82 9.69 20.87
N LYS A 50 8.05 8.61 21.03
CA LYS A 50 8.48 7.43 21.79
C LYS A 50 8.67 6.25 20.85
N TYR A 51 9.79 5.56 20.97
CA TYR A 51 10.08 4.34 20.21
C TYR A 51 9.90 3.10 21.09
N ILE A 52 9.17 2.10 20.58
CA ILE A 52 8.87 0.85 21.28
C ILE A 52 9.34 -0.32 20.41
N LYS A 53 10.19 -1.17 20.98
CA LYS A 53 10.59 -2.44 20.38
C LYS A 53 9.50 -3.48 20.67
N TRP A 54 8.98 -4.07 19.62
CA TRP A 54 8.03 -5.15 19.73
C TRP A 54 8.10 -6.10 18.54
N ASN A 55 8.19 -7.40 18.83
CA ASN A 55 8.12 -8.44 17.81
C ASN A 55 6.66 -8.83 17.58
N PHE A 56 6.12 -8.44 16.43
CA PHE A 56 4.71 -8.66 16.07
C PHE A 56 4.35 -10.13 15.87
N THR A 57 5.33 -11.03 15.77
CA THR A 57 5.10 -12.46 15.65
C THR A 57 4.96 -13.17 17.00
N GLU A 58 5.36 -12.51 18.09
CA GLU A 58 5.28 -13.01 19.45
C GLU A 58 4.14 -12.32 20.20
N PHE A 59 2.94 -12.86 20.04
CA PHE A 59 1.74 -12.34 20.70
C PHE A 59 1.47 -12.90 22.08
N SER A 60 2.41 -13.62 22.69
CA SER A 60 2.21 -14.31 23.97
C SER A 60 1.78 -13.40 25.14
N LYS A 61 2.17 -12.12 25.10
CA LYS A 61 1.58 -11.05 25.94
C LYS A 61 1.66 -9.74 25.15
N PRO A 62 0.55 -9.21 24.65
CA PRO A 62 0.57 -7.94 23.93
C PRO A 62 0.99 -6.83 24.88
N LYS A 63 2.21 -6.35 24.77
CA LYS A 63 2.68 -5.16 25.48
C LYS A 63 2.02 -3.89 24.89
N LEU A 64 0.67 -3.92 24.74
CA LEU A 64 -0.11 -2.83 24.14
C LEU A 64 -0.54 -1.78 25.18
N TYR A 65 0.10 -1.76 26.36
CA TYR A 65 -0.17 -0.80 27.45
C TYR A 65 -0.10 0.67 27.00
N PHE A 66 0.58 0.93 25.89
CA PHE A 66 0.67 2.27 25.31
C PHE A 66 -0.60 2.65 24.50
N LEU A 67 -1.46 1.69 24.16
CA LEU A 67 -2.78 1.99 23.61
C LEU A 67 -3.68 2.47 24.75
N LYS A 68 -4.03 3.74 24.71
CA LYS A 68 -4.92 4.38 25.69
C LYS A 68 -6.16 4.89 24.98
N LYS A 69 -7.17 5.32 25.74
CA LYS A 69 -8.39 5.95 25.21
C LYS A 69 -8.04 7.04 24.18
N ASN A 70 -8.76 7.07 23.09
CA ASN A 70 -8.69 8.07 22.03
C ASN A 70 -7.33 8.16 21.30
N CYS A 71 -7.08 7.17 20.44
CA CYS A 71 -5.85 7.13 19.63
C CYS A 71 -6.12 6.87 18.14
N ILE A 72 -5.21 7.38 17.31
CA ILE A 72 -5.11 7.01 15.90
C ILE A 72 -4.03 5.94 15.77
N ILE A 73 -4.36 4.84 15.15
CA ILE A 73 -3.47 3.72 14.89
C ILE A 73 -3.20 3.65 13.39
N ILE A 74 -1.94 3.73 13.00
CA ILE A 74 -1.52 3.56 11.61
C ILE A 74 -0.83 2.21 11.51
N ASN A 75 -1.41 1.28 10.76
CA ASN A 75 -0.83 -0.04 10.55
C ASN A 75 -0.11 -0.12 9.20
N CYS A 76 1.22 -0.03 9.24
CA CYS A 76 2.12 -0.25 8.11
C CYS A 76 2.81 -1.62 8.15
N ILE A 77 2.37 -2.51 9.05
CA ILE A 77 2.90 -3.89 9.10
C ILE A 77 2.30 -4.65 7.94
N GLY A 78 3.15 -5.32 7.20
CA GLY A 78 2.79 -6.21 6.12
C GLY A 78 4.02 -6.88 5.54
N LYS A 79 3.82 -8.05 4.94
CA LYS A 79 4.84 -8.81 4.23
C LYS A 79 4.29 -9.25 2.89
N THR A 80 5.12 -9.24 1.86
CA THR A 80 4.75 -9.60 0.49
C THR A 80 5.32 -10.96 0.06
N ASP A 81 6.53 -11.25 0.56
CA ASP A 81 7.31 -12.43 0.18
C ASP A 81 7.49 -13.32 1.41
N SER A 82 6.66 -14.34 1.54
CA SER A 82 6.72 -15.32 2.61
C SER A 82 5.83 -16.52 2.28
N ASP A 83 6.06 -17.61 2.99
CA ASP A 83 5.13 -18.73 3.02
C ASP A 83 3.75 -18.32 3.58
N MET A 84 2.74 -19.15 3.33
CA MET A 84 1.35 -18.90 3.72
C MET A 84 1.21 -18.63 5.22
N LYS A 85 1.89 -19.43 6.06
CA LYS A 85 1.80 -19.34 7.54
C LYS A 85 2.28 -17.99 8.04
N ASN A 86 3.44 -17.54 7.56
CA ASN A 86 4.01 -16.25 7.95
C ASN A 86 3.23 -15.07 7.37
N LEU A 87 2.69 -15.17 6.15
CA LEU A 87 1.82 -14.13 5.57
C LEU A 87 0.54 -13.96 6.41
N LYS A 88 -0.16 -15.05 6.74
CA LYS A 88 -1.35 -14.99 7.59
C LYS A 88 -1.03 -14.45 8.98
N LYS A 89 0.04 -14.92 9.61
CA LYS A 89 0.48 -14.45 10.93
C LYS A 89 0.71 -12.94 10.98
N ILE A 90 1.37 -12.38 9.95
CA ILE A 90 1.74 -10.97 9.92
C ILE A 90 0.62 -10.08 9.39
N ASN A 91 -0.03 -10.48 8.29
CA ASN A 91 -1.00 -9.62 7.62
C ASN A 91 -2.40 -9.70 8.26
N VAL A 92 -2.75 -10.83 8.84
CA VAL A 92 -4.11 -11.09 9.34
C VAL A 92 -4.17 -11.18 10.85
N GLU A 93 -3.41 -12.14 11.46
CA GLU A 93 -3.52 -12.39 12.90
C GLU A 93 -3.11 -11.20 13.74
N PHE A 94 -2.09 -10.45 13.29
CA PHE A 94 -1.71 -9.21 13.95
C PHE A 94 -2.89 -8.24 14.05
N ILE A 95 -3.61 -8.02 12.95
CA ILE A 95 -4.78 -7.13 12.91
C ILE A 95 -5.90 -7.66 13.80
N LYS A 96 -6.20 -8.96 13.73
CA LYS A 96 -7.25 -9.58 14.57
C LYS A 96 -6.94 -9.38 16.05
N LYS A 97 -5.71 -9.65 16.48
CA LYS A 97 -5.26 -9.49 17.86
C LYS A 97 -5.25 -8.03 18.32
N LEU A 98 -4.79 -7.12 17.47
CA LEU A 98 -4.82 -5.67 17.75
C LEU A 98 -6.26 -5.18 17.97
N ILE A 99 -7.17 -5.53 17.08
CA ILE A 99 -8.57 -5.10 17.16
C ILE A 99 -9.26 -5.76 18.39
N ASN A 100 -9.01 -7.03 18.65
CA ASN A 100 -9.53 -7.69 19.85
C ASN A 100 -9.07 -6.98 21.12
N TYR A 101 -7.79 -6.62 21.22
CA TYR A 101 -7.27 -5.84 22.35
C TYR A 101 -7.99 -4.49 22.50
N ILE A 102 -8.24 -3.78 21.39
CA ILE A 102 -8.99 -2.53 21.38
C ILE A 102 -10.41 -2.72 21.91
N GLN A 103 -11.08 -3.80 21.50
CA GLN A 103 -12.45 -4.10 21.91
C GLN A 103 -12.54 -4.45 23.39
N VAL A 104 -11.72 -5.40 23.87
CA VAL A 104 -11.71 -5.85 25.26
C VAL A 104 -11.43 -4.71 26.22
N ASN A 105 -10.50 -3.82 25.86
CA ASN A 105 -10.13 -2.68 26.69
C ASN A 105 -10.97 -1.42 26.42
N LYS A 106 -12.05 -1.51 25.63
CA LYS A 106 -12.98 -0.41 25.30
C LYS A 106 -12.26 0.86 24.85
N ILE A 107 -11.19 0.69 24.06
CA ILE A 107 -10.37 1.81 23.56
C ILE A 107 -11.10 2.49 22.39
N LEU A 108 -11.25 3.81 22.46
CA LEU A 108 -11.71 4.60 21.31
C LEU A 108 -10.57 4.73 20.30
N ALA A 109 -10.62 3.93 19.24
CA ALA A 109 -9.55 3.82 18.27
C ALA A 109 -10.00 4.12 16.84
N ARG A 110 -9.11 4.78 16.11
CA ARG A 110 -9.23 5.06 14.67
C ARG A 110 -8.10 4.35 13.95
N LEU A 111 -8.43 3.29 13.21
CA LEU A 111 -7.43 2.48 12.48
C LEU A 111 -7.28 2.98 11.04
N ILE A 112 -6.07 3.38 10.66
CA ILE A 112 -5.68 3.58 9.27
C ILE A 112 -4.88 2.34 8.85
N HIS A 113 -5.46 1.51 7.97
CA HIS A 113 -4.86 0.27 7.52
C HIS A 113 -4.35 0.37 6.09
N LEU A 114 -3.11 -0.06 5.86
CA LEU A 114 -2.54 -0.15 4.52
C LEU A 114 -2.93 -1.48 3.87
N GLY A 115 -4.01 -1.45 3.08
CA GLY A 115 -4.45 -2.53 2.21
C GLY A 115 -3.63 -2.60 0.92
N SER A 116 -4.15 -3.31 -0.08
CA SER A 116 -3.52 -3.43 -1.41
C SER A 116 -4.57 -3.49 -2.51
N VAL A 117 -4.29 -2.91 -3.67
CA VAL A 117 -5.13 -3.07 -4.87
C VAL A 117 -5.12 -4.50 -5.40
N SER A 118 -4.15 -5.33 -5.01
CA SER A 118 -4.08 -6.75 -5.39
C SER A 118 -5.31 -7.56 -4.97
N VAL A 119 -6.07 -7.09 -3.96
CA VAL A 119 -7.33 -7.73 -3.53
C VAL A 119 -8.38 -7.80 -4.64
N TYR A 120 -8.30 -6.95 -5.65
CA TYR A 120 -9.21 -6.99 -6.79
C TYR A 120 -8.85 -8.10 -7.80
N GLY A 121 -7.61 -8.59 -7.80
CA GLY A 121 -7.12 -9.54 -8.80
C GLY A 121 -7.29 -9.06 -10.24
N ALA A 122 -7.42 -7.74 -10.41
CA ALA A 122 -7.88 -7.14 -11.66
C ALA A 122 -6.91 -7.35 -12.82
N GLU A 123 -5.61 -7.25 -12.56
CA GLU A 123 -4.57 -7.42 -13.58
C GLU A 123 -4.61 -8.82 -14.20
N LYS A 124 -4.83 -9.88 -13.39
CA LYS A 124 -4.98 -11.26 -13.88
C LYS A 124 -6.35 -11.52 -14.51
N LYS A 125 -7.42 -11.00 -13.90
CA LYS A 125 -8.80 -11.22 -14.35
C LYS A 125 -9.09 -10.55 -15.69
N TYR A 126 -8.54 -9.36 -15.91
CA TYR A 126 -8.84 -8.52 -17.06
C TYR A 126 -7.65 -8.40 -18.03
N ILE A 127 -6.83 -9.45 -18.18
CA ILE A 127 -5.84 -9.49 -19.25
C ILE A 127 -6.55 -9.25 -20.57
N ASN A 128 -5.99 -8.37 -21.41
CA ASN A 128 -6.56 -8.00 -22.70
C ASN A 128 -7.94 -7.29 -22.63
N LYS A 129 -8.28 -6.67 -21.49
CA LYS A 129 -9.51 -5.90 -21.33
C LYS A 129 -9.24 -4.57 -20.63
N ILE A 130 -9.78 -3.50 -21.19
CA ILE A 130 -9.77 -2.20 -20.52
C ILE A 130 -10.79 -2.24 -19.37
N LYS A 131 -10.35 -1.96 -18.16
CA LYS A 131 -11.22 -1.97 -16.98
C LYS A 131 -10.85 -0.89 -15.99
N ILE A 132 -11.86 -0.16 -15.52
CA ILE A 132 -11.72 0.79 -14.41
C ILE A 132 -12.17 0.10 -13.13
N ILE A 133 -11.28 0.05 -12.14
CA ILE A 133 -11.48 -0.57 -10.83
C ILE A 133 -11.69 0.51 -9.79
N SER A 134 -12.87 0.54 -9.21
CA SER A 134 -13.21 1.42 -8.08
C SER A 134 -13.23 0.65 -6.77
N GLU A 135 -13.40 1.36 -5.66
CA GLU A 135 -13.51 0.76 -4.32
C GLU A 135 -14.75 -0.14 -4.16
N LYS A 136 -15.73 -0.01 -5.07
CA LYS A 136 -16.94 -0.85 -5.13
C LYS A 136 -16.78 -2.08 -6.01
N SER A 137 -15.68 -2.19 -6.76
CA SER A 137 -15.43 -3.33 -7.64
C SER A 137 -15.26 -4.62 -6.84
N VAL A 138 -15.68 -5.73 -7.44
CA VAL A 138 -15.58 -7.07 -6.83
C VAL A 138 -14.12 -7.41 -6.55
N THR A 139 -13.85 -7.95 -5.37
CA THR A 139 -12.53 -8.42 -4.96
C THR A 139 -12.38 -9.91 -5.28
N ILE A 140 -11.36 -10.27 -6.07
CA ILE A 140 -11.07 -11.63 -6.51
C ILE A 140 -9.56 -11.84 -6.40
N PRO A 141 -9.03 -12.03 -5.17
CA PRO A 141 -7.60 -12.24 -4.98
C PRO A 141 -7.14 -13.50 -5.73
N TYR A 142 -5.90 -13.48 -6.24
CA TYR A 142 -5.37 -14.58 -7.05
C TYR A 142 -4.13 -15.25 -6.44
N ASP A 143 -3.65 -14.74 -5.32
CA ASP A 143 -2.51 -15.32 -4.60
C ASP A 143 -2.68 -15.14 -3.08
N ILE A 144 -1.89 -15.89 -2.32
CA ILE A 144 -1.91 -15.92 -0.85
C ILE A 144 -1.72 -14.51 -0.24
N TYR A 145 -0.92 -13.66 -0.88
CA TYR A 145 -0.73 -12.29 -0.41
C TYR A 145 -2.01 -11.47 -0.52
N SER A 146 -2.63 -11.47 -1.70
CA SER A 146 -3.87 -10.73 -1.95
C SER A 146 -5.03 -11.28 -1.11
N GLU A 147 -5.10 -12.60 -0.90
CA GLU A 147 -6.05 -13.23 0.02
C GLU A 147 -5.86 -12.74 1.46
N SER A 148 -4.61 -12.72 1.95
CA SER A 148 -4.30 -12.25 3.31
C SER A 148 -4.67 -10.78 3.51
N LYS A 149 -4.49 -9.94 2.48
CA LYS A 149 -4.88 -8.52 2.53
C LYS A 149 -6.38 -8.34 2.50
N LEU A 150 -7.10 -9.15 1.70
CA LEU A 150 -8.57 -9.13 1.67
C LEU A 150 -9.16 -9.62 2.99
N GLU A 151 -8.63 -10.69 3.58
CA GLU A 151 -9.08 -11.20 4.87
C GLU A 151 -8.95 -10.13 5.97
N ALA A 152 -7.83 -9.40 6.01
CA ALA A 152 -7.64 -8.30 6.94
C ALA A 152 -8.64 -7.16 6.69
N ASP A 153 -8.82 -6.72 5.43
CA ASP A 153 -9.79 -5.68 5.06
C ASP A 153 -11.21 -6.06 5.49
N THR A 154 -11.63 -7.30 5.23
CA THR A 154 -12.96 -7.81 5.55
C THR A 154 -13.18 -7.87 7.06
N TYR A 155 -12.19 -8.35 7.82
CA TYR A 155 -12.28 -8.40 9.28
C TYR A 155 -12.43 -7.00 9.89
N ILE A 156 -11.62 -6.02 9.44
CA ILE A 156 -11.70 -4.62 9.89
C ILE A 156 -13.11 -4.06 9.64
N GLN A 157 -13.65 -4.27 8.44
CA GLN A 157 -15.00 -3.79 8.08
C GLN A 157 -16.10 -4.45 8.93
N LYS A 158 -16.00 -5.77 9.14
CA LYS A 158 -16.96 -6.53 9.98
C LYS A 158 -17.00 -5.96 11.40
N ILE A 159 -15.83 -5.79 12.03
CA ILE A 159 -15.77 -5.31 13.41
C ILE A 159 -16.25 -3.86 13.54
N SER A 160 -15.99 -3.00 12.58
CA SER A 160 -16.45 -1.61 12.65
C SER A 160 -17.99 -1.49 12.58
N LYS A 161 -18.66 -2.44 11.92
CA LYS A 161 -20.14 -2.50 11.91
C LYS A 161 -20.71 -2.91 13.27
N ILE A 162 -20.01 -3.79 14.00
CA ILE A 162 -20.42 -4.28 15.32
C ILE A 162 -20.12 -3.24 16.39
N ASN A 163 -18.93 -2.63 16.36
CA ASN A 163 -18.44 -1.71 17.39
C ASN A 163 -18.39 -0.25 16.90
N LYS A 164 -19.50 0.27 16.42
CA LYS A 164 -19.62 1.61 15.81
C LYS A 164 -19.20 2.76 16.73
N LYS A 165 -19.37 2.61 18.05
CA LYS A 165 -19.07 3.67 19.02
C LYS A 165 -17.57 3.87 19.25
N ASN A 166 -16.83 2.76 19.39
CA ASN A 166 -15.44 2.79 19.86
C ASN A 166 -14.41 2.52 18.77
N PHE A 167 -14.82 1.97 17.61
CA PHE A 167 -13.90 1.60 16.55
C PHE A 167 -14.35 2.16 15.21
N SER A 168 -13.40 2.79 14.53
CA SER A 168 -13.58 3.23 13.15
C SER A 168 -12.30 2.98 12.35
N PHE A 169 -12.44 2.90 11.03
CA PHE A 169 -11.31 2.60 10.16
C PHE A 169 -11.24 3.51 8.94
N THR A 170 -10.07 3.52 8.32
CA THR A 170 -9.88 3.87 6.91
C THR A 170 -8.92 2.85 6.32
N ILE A 171 -9.27 2.24 5.20
CA ILE A 171 -8.42 1.33 4.45
C ILE A 171 -7.91 2.05 3.21
N LEU A 172 -6.58 2.09 3.04
CA LEU A 172 -5.93 2.59 1.85
C LEU A 172 -5.42 1.40 1.03
N ARG A 173 -6.09 1.05 -0.06
CA ARG A 173 -5.66 0.00 -0.99
C ARG A 173 -4.60 0.58 -1.92
N ILE A 174 -3.36 0.21 -1.66
CA ILE A 174 -2.18 0.83 -2.26
C ILE A 174 -1.69 -0.02 -3.43
N ALA A 175 -1.32 0.63 -4.55
CA ALA A 175 -0.64 0.03 -5.68
C ALA A 175 0.84 -0.31 -5.35
N ASN A 176 1.61 -0.78 -6.35
CA ASN A 176 3.02 -1.11 -6.15
C ASN A 176 3.82 0.13 -5.71
N VAL A 177 4.47 0.04 -4.54
CA VAL A 177 5.18 1.18 -3.95
C VAL A 177 6.63 1.21 -4.39
N PHE A 178 7.09 2.40 -4.75
CA PHE A 178 8.50 2.69 -5.02
C PHE A 178 9.00 3.88 -4.18
N SER A 179 10.32 3.96 -4.01
CA SER A 179 10.99 5.10 -3.36
C SER A 179 12.45 5.23 -3.85
N GLU A 180 13.13 6.26 -3.38
CA GLU A 180 14.54 6.47 -3.65
C GLU A 180 15.44 5.40 -2.99
N PHE A 181 15.02 4.83 -1.86
CA PHE A 181 15.86 3.95 -1.02
C PHE A 181 15.54 2.46 -1.17
N LYS A 182 14.29 2.09 -1.42
CA LYS A 182 13.87 0.70 -1.51
C LYS A 182 12.66 0.59 -2.43
N ASN A 183 12.71 -0.39 -3.31
CA ASN A 183 11.69 -0.60 -4.33
C ASN A 183 11.07 -2.00 -4.22
N SER A 184 9.81 -2.14 -4.62
CA SER A 184 9.18 -3.44 -4.84
C SER A 184 9.92 -4.21 -5.94
N ASN A 185 9.82 -5.54 -5.94
CA ASN A 185 10.46 -6.37 -6.97
C ASN A 185 9.95 -6.01 -8.37
N SER A 186 8.64 -5.81 -8.51
CA SER A 186 8.03 -5.40 -9.79
C SER A 186 8.57 -4.05 -10.26
N PHE A 187 8.73 -3.07 -9.37
CA PHE A 187 9.30 -1.78 -9.75
C PHE A 187 10.77 -1.89 -10.16
N ARG A 188 11.59 -2.68 -9.44
CA ARG A 188 13.02 -2.86 -9.78
C ARG A 188 13.19 -3.39 -11.19
N LEU A 189 12.39 -4.39 -11.55
CA LEU A 189 12.43 -5.00 -12.89
C LEU A 189 12.01 -3.98 -13.96
N VAL A 190 10.87 -3.32 -13.79
CA VAL A 190 10.41 -2.29 -14.73
C VAL A 190 11.41 -1.14 -14.82
N HIS A 191 11.98 -0.70 -13.70
CA HIS A 191 12.98 0.37 -13.69
C HIS A 191 14.26 -0.02 -14.46
N PHE A 192 14.69 -1.28 -14.34
CA PHE A 192 15.81 -1.80 -15.13
C PHE A 192 15.50 -1.75 -16.64
N LEU A 193 14.33 -2.25 -17.06
CA LEU A 193 13.90 -2.19 -18.46
C LEU A 193 13.82 -0.76 -18.99
N LEU A 194 13.22 0.14 -18.20
CA LEU A 194 13.13 1.56 -18.54
C LEU A 194 14.51 2.21 -18.75
N LYS A 195 15.48 1.93 -17.86
CA LYS A 195 16.86 2.46 -17.99
C LYS A 195 17.58 1.97 -19.23
N LYS A 196 17.31 0.73 -19.64
CA LYS A 196 17.90 0.12 -20.84
C LYS A 196 17.14 0.49 -22.13
N GLY A 197 16.04 1.25 -22.03
CA GLY A 197 15.16 1.56 -23.15
C GLY A 197 14.40 0.36 -23.70
N ILE A 198 14.30 -0.74 -22.94
CA ILE A 198 13.61 -1.97 -23.36
C ILE A 198 12.13 -1.86 -23.02
N TRP A 199 11.25 -2.00 -24.04
CA TRP A 199 9.81 -1.96 -23.86
C TRP A 199 9.13 -3.18 -24.49
N PHE A 200 8.53 -3.99 -23.63
CA PHE A 200 7.62 -5.07 -24.06
C PHE A 200 6.25 -4.46 -24.31
N LYS A 201 5.97 -4.13 -25.56
CA LYS A 201 4.75 -3.46 -25.97
C LYS A 201 3.62 -4.47 -26.20
N CYS A 202 2.65 -4.51 -25.31
CA CYS A 202 1.44 -5.32 -25.48
C CYS A 202 0.29 -4.49 -26.12
N SER A 203 0.16 -3.21 -25.75
CA SER A 203 -0.84 -2.27 -26.27
C SER A 203 -0.45 -0.85 -25.87
N ASP A 204 -0.92 0.15 -26.63
CA ASP A 204 -0.74 1.56 -26.27
C ASP A 204 -1.57 1.99 -25.05
N LEU A 205 -2.53 1.17 -24.64
CA LEU A 205 -3.39 1.39 -23.50
C LEU A 205 -2.87 0.79 -22.20
N THR A 206 -1.73 0.09 -22.25
CA THR A 206 -1.13 -0.53 -21.07
C THR A 206 -0.63 0.50 -20.07
N LYS A 207 -0.74 0.16 -18.77
CA LYS A 207 -0.38 1.03 -17.65
C LYS A 207 0.48 0.32 -16.63
N TYR A 208 1.38 1.08 -16.03
CA TYR A 208 2.06 0.70 -14.80
C TYR A 208 1.31 1.24 -13.59
N HIS A 209 1.11 0.40 -12.57
CA HIS A 209 0.39 0.73 -11.35
C HIS A 209 1.40 0.94 -10.21
N PHE A 210 1.97 2.13 -10.14
CA PHE A 210 2.95 2.51 -9.13
C PHE A 210 2.47 3.69 -8.30
N ILE A 211 3.04 3.84 -7.11
CA ILE A 211 2.88 5.02 -6.30
C ILE A 211 4.13 5.27 -5.47
N HIS A 212 4.54 6.52 -5.35
CA HIS A 212 5.70 6.87 -4.53
C HIS A 212 5.38 6.77 -3.03
N ALA A 213 6.32 6.27 -2.22
CA ALA A 213 6.13 6.10 -0.78
C ALA A 213 5.80 7.42 -0.05
N LYS A 214 6.32 8.56 -0.52
CA LYS A 214 5.97 9.90 0.01
C LYS A 214 4.50 10.26 -0.29
N ASP A 215 3.96 9.84 -1.43
CA ASP A 215 2.55 10.08 -1.76
C ASP A 215 1.61 9.17 -0.96
N VAL A 216 2.04 7.93 -0.65
CA VAL A 216 1.33 7.08 0.31
C VAL A 216 1.32 7.75 1.70
N ALA A 217 2.45 8.29 2.15
CA ALA A 217 2.53 9.02 3.41
C ALA A 217 1.60 10.24 3.42
N LEU A 218 1.51 10.98 2.30
CA LEU A 218 0.58 12.09 2.14
C LEU A 218 -0.87 11.60 2.24
N ALA A 219 -1.24 10.49 1.59
CA ALA A 219 -2.59 9.92 1.68
C ALA A 219 -2.96 9.57 3.14
N VAL A 220 -2.05 8.94 3.88
CA VAL A 220 -2.22 8.64 5.32
C VAL A 220 -2.39 9.93 6.12
N PHE A 221 -1.56 10.93 5.89
CA PHE A 221 -1.64 12.21 6.61
C PHE A 221 -2.95 12.95 6.35
N LEU A 222 -3.41 13.01 5.10
CA LEU A 222 -4.71 13.58 4.75
C LEU A 222 -5.88 12.82 5.39
N THR A 223 -5.76 11.50 5.53
CA THR A 223 -6.74 10.68 6.26
C THR A 223 -6.84 11.09 7.73
N ILE A 224 -5.70 11.47 8.37
CA ILE A 224 -5.68 11.96 9.75
C ILE A 224 -6.36 13.34 9.83
N LEU A 225 -6.04 14.25 8.91
CA LEU A 225 -6.58 15.61 8.91
C LEU A 225 -8.08 15.64 8.56
N CYS A 226 -8.50 14.83 7.59
CA CYS A 226 -9.88 14.78 7.11
C CYS A 226 -10.66 13.60 7.70
N PHE A 227 -10.46 13.33 8.99
CA PHE A 227 -10.98 12.12 9.64
C PHE A 227 -12.48 11.91 9.43
N ASN A 228 -13.31 12.93 9.63
CA ASN A 228 -14.77 12.81 9.49
C ASN A 228 -15.18 12.38 8.07
N LYS A 229 -14.45 12.84 7.05
CA LYS A 229 -14.68 12.46 5.66
C LYS A 229 -14.17 11.05 5.34
N SER A 230 -13.11 10.58 6.01
CA SER A 230 -12.46 9.30 5.76
C SER A 230 -12.95 8.15 6.63
N LYS A 231 -13.76 8.44 7.65
CA LYS A 231 -14.29 7.46 8.60
C LYS A 231 -15.07 6.34 7.90
N ASN A 232 -14.70 5.09 8.21
CA ASN A 232 -15.31 3.86 7.69
C ASN A 232 -15.34 3.79 6.15
N LYS A 233 -14.26 4.26 5.52
CA LYS A 233 -14.12 4.26 4.06
C LYS A 233 -12.89 3.50 3.60
N ILE A 234 -12.97 3.07 2.34
CA ILE A 234 -11.88 2.48 1.58
C ILE A 234 -11.52 3.44 0.47
N TYR A 235 -10.22 3.58 0.18
CA TYR A 235 -9.70 4.39 -0.92
C TYR A 235 -8.67 3.61 -1.73
N ASN A 236 -8.76 3.67 -3.05
CA ASN A 236 -7.67 3.27 -3.92
C ASN A 236 -6.60 4.36 -3.96
N VAL A 237 -5.35 3.95 -3.80
CA VAL A 237 -4.18 4.84 -3.79
C VAL A 237 -3.18 4.35 -4.81
N SER A 238 -3.28 4.88 -6.03
CA SER A 238 -2.46 4.52 -7.19
C SER A 238 -2.11 5.75 -8.00
N ASP A 239 -0.97 5.71 -8.67
CA ASP A 239 -0.56 6.65 -9.71
C ASP A 239 -0.37 5.86 -11.01
N ASP A 240 -1.49 5.57 -11.68
CA ASP A 240 -1.50 4.76 -12.90
C ASP A 240 -0.90 5.56 -14.06
N ILE A 241 0.18 5.06 -14.61
CA ILE A 241 0.98 5.75 -15.62
C ILE A 241 0.93 4.96 -16.93
N ASN A 242 0.64 5.62 -18.03
CA ASN A 242 0.72 5.02 -19.35
C ASN A 242 2.17 4.59 -19.65
N GLN A 243 2.35 3.34 -20.13
CA GLN A 243 3.69 2.77 -20.35
C GLN A 243 4.47 3.54 -21.42
N ILE A 244 3.86 3.86 -22.56
CA ILE A 244 4.54 4.58 -23.64
C ILE A 244 5.07 5.95 -23.18
N GLN A 245 4.26 6.66 -22.39
CA GLN A 245 4.63 7.95 -21.81
C GLN A 245 5.86 7.81 -20.90
N LEU A 246 5.85 6.80 -20.03
CA LEU A 246 6.96 6.57 -19.10
C LEU A 246 8.24 6.15 -19.83
N HIS A 247 8.15 5.24 -20.81
CA HIS A 247 9.29 4.84 -21.62
C HIS A 247 9.91 6.05 -22.36
N LYS A 248 9.12 6.90 -23.00
CA LYS A 248 9.61 8.13 -23.67
C LYS A 248 10.34 9.07 -22.70
N ILE A 249 9.82 9.26 -21.48
CA ILE A 249 10.48 10.08 -20.45
C ILE A 249 11.85 9.50 -20.07
N TYR A 250 11.93 8.18 -19.84
CA TYR A 250 13.17 7.54 -19.43
C TYR A 250 14.23 7.52 -20.54
N VAL A 251 13.82 7.27 -21.78
CA VAL A 251 14.71 7.30 -22.94
C VAL A 251 15.32 8.69 -23.11
N LYS A 252 14.50 9.73 -23.06
CA LYS A 252 14.97 11.12 -23.12
C LYS A 252 15.94 11.45 -21.97
N LYS A 253 15.60 11.06 -20.74
CA LYS A 253 16.41 11.34 -19.55
C LYS A 253 17.76 10.64 -19.54
N ASN A 254 17.82 9.42 -20.06
CA ASN A 254 19.06 8.62 -20.05
C ASN A 254 19.83 8.68 -21.38
N ASN A 255 19.39 9.49 -22.31
CA ASN A 255 19.93 9.56 -23.68
C ASN A 255 20.14 8.17 -24.31
N SER A 256 19.15 7.28 -24.14
CA SER A 256 19.19 5.91 -24.60
C SER A 256 18.29 5.68 -25.81
N LYS A 257 18.52 4.60 -26.57
CA LYS A 257 17.63 4.17 -27.66
C LYS A 257 16.43 3.42 -27.07
N LEU A 258 15.27 3.49 -27.73
CA LEU A 258 14.09 2.73 -27.36
C LEU A 258 14.00 1.45 -28.22
N TYR A 259 14.12 0.30 -27.58
CA TYR A 259 13.94 -1.00 -28.17
C TYR A 259 12.55 -1.54 -27.86
N ILE A 260 11.70 -1.69 -28.88
CA ILE A 260 10.30 -2.11 -28.73
C ILE A 260 10.19 -3.58 -29.14
N PHE A 261 9.72 -4.41 -28.20
CA PHE A 261 9.42 -5.81 -28.42
C PHE A 261 7.90 -6.02 -28.38
N PRO A 262 7.23 -6.17 -29.54
CA PRO A 262 5.78 -6.37 -29.56
C PRO A 262 5.42 -7.76 -29.00
N ILE A 263 4.45 -7.80 -28.09
CA ILE A 263 3.92 -9.03 -27.51
C ILE A 263 2.40 -9.05 -27.70
N SER A 264 1.89 -10.10 -28.32
CA SER A 264 0.45 -10.27 -28.47
C SER A 264 -0.24 -10.60 -27.15
N LEU A 265 -1.20 -9.76 -26.75
CA LEU A 265 -2.02 -10.00 -25.56
C LEU A 265 -2.81 -11.31 -25.62
N LYS A 266 -3.20 -11.75 -26.83
CA LYS A 266 -3.90 -13.02 -27.04
C LYS A 266 -3.03 -14.21 -26.60
N TYR A 267 -1.79 -14.28 -27.10
CA TYR A 267 -0.84 -15.34 -26.74
C TYR A 267 -0.45 -15.26 -25.26
N LEU A 268 -0.22 -14.06 -24.73
CA LEU A 268 0.11 -13.88 -23.31
C LEU A 268 -1.03 -14.38 -22.41
N ASN A 269 -2.28 -14.12 -22.77
CA ASN A 269 -3.44 -14.59 -22.02
C ASN A 269 -3.56 -16.13 -22.06
N LEU A 270 -3.28 -16.77 -23.22
CA LEU A 270 -3.26 -18.23 -23.35
C LEU A 270 -2.18 -18.84 -22.45
N ILE A 271 -0.96 -18.29 -22.46
CA ILE A 271 0.13 -18.73 -21.61
C ILE A 271 -0.25 -18.63 -20.12
N VAL A 272 -0.74 -17.47 -19.68
CA VAL A 272 -1.08 -17.24 -18.26
C VAL A 272 -2.21 -18.14 -17.78
N LYS A 273 -3.13 -18.55 -18.66
CA LYS A 273 -4.26 -19.42 -18.30
C LYS A 273 -3.91 -20.89 -18.25
N ASN A 274 -3.06 -21.36 -19.16
CA ASN A 274 -2.90 -22.79 -19.43
C ASN A 274 -1.54 -23.37 -18.97
N ILE A 275 -0.56 -22.51 -18.66
CA ILE A 275 0.78 -22.96 -18.30
C ILE A 275 1.09 -22.53 -16.86
N PRO A 276 1.61 -23.42 -16.00
CA PRO A 276 2.11 -23.04 -14.68
C PRO A 276 3.35 -22.17 -14.85
N ILE A 277 3.21 -20.88 -14.51
CA ILE A 277 4.28 -19.89 -14.67
C ILE A 277 4.85 -19.56 -13.29
N PRO A 278 6.19 -19.51 -13.15
CA PRO A 278 6.82 -19.00 -11.94
C PRO A 278 6.28 -17.61 -11.55
N LYS A 279 6.03 -17.40 -10.28
CA LYS A 279 5.41 -16.16 -9.74
C LYS A 279 6.08 -14.86 -10.23
N ILE A 280 7.41 -14.90 -10.41
CA ILE A 280 8.19 -13.73 -10.89
C ILE A 280 7.79 -13.39 -12.33
N LEU A 281 7.73 -14.39 -13.22
CA LEU A 281 7.34 -14.21 -14.62
C LEU A 281 5.87 -13.84 -14.75
N LEU A 282 5.00 -14.45 -13.97
CA LEU A 282 3.58 -14.08 -13.93
C LEU A 282 3.42 -12.59 -13.56
N ASN A 283 4.09 -12.14 -12.51
CA ASN A 283 4.04 -10.74 -12.10
C ASN A 283 4.59 -9.80 -13.18
N LEU A 284 5.65 -10.19 -13.90
CA LEU A 284 6.14 -9.42 -15.03
C LEU A 284 5.08 -9.31 -16.12
N PHE A 285 4.52 -10.45 -16.55
CA PHE A 285 3.49 -10.47 -17.60
C PHE A 285 2.29 -9.62 -17.24
N LEU A 286 1.76 -9.76 -16.02
CA LEU A 286 0.66 -8.93 -15.53
C LEU A 286 1.01 -7.44 -15.52
N THR A 287 2.25 -7.11 -15.15
CA THR A 287 2.71 -5.70 -15.09
C THR A 287 2.83 -5.07 -16.48
N ILE A 288 3.35 -5.82 -17.50
CA ILE A 288 3.54 -5.27 -18.83
C ILE A 288 2.29 -5.30 -19.70
N SER A 289 1.27 -6.10 -19.35
CA SER A 289 0.05 -6.29 -20.15
C SER A 289 -1.18 -5.57 -19.58
N SER A 290 -1.09 -4.99 -18.39
CA SER A 290 -2.25 -4.44 -17.69
C SER A 290 -2.87 -3.24 -18.41
N GLN A 291 -4.15 -3.33 -18.76
CA GLN A 291 -4.99 -2.25 -19.25
C GLN A 291 -6.01 -1.78 -18.19
N VAL A 292 -5.80 -2.20 -16.97
CA VAL A 292 -6.62 -1.81 -15.83
C VAL A 292 -6.28 -0.38 -15.42
N THR A 293 -7.24 0.33 -14.84
CA THR A 293 -7.03 1.62 -14.16
C THR A 293 -7.61 1.54 -12.76
N TYR A 294 -6.81 1.78 -11.74
CA TYR A 294 -7.29 1.92 -10.36
C TYR A 294 -7.80 3.33 -10.14
N ASN A 295 -9.12 3.48 -10.11
CA ASN A 295 -9.76 4.78 -9.94
C ASN A 295 -9.50 5.32 -8.52
N ASN A 296 -8.82 6.46 -8.45
CA ASN A 296 -8.51 7.18 -7.22
C ASN A 296 -9.29 8.51 -7.10
N SER A 297 -10.37 8.68 -7.88
CA SER A 297 -11.17 9.91 -7.86
C SER A 297 -11.80 10.17 -6.49
N ARG A 298 -12.18 9.12 -5.76
CA ARG A 298 -12.77 9.23 -4.44
C ARG A 298 -11.82 9.89 -3.44
N ILE A 299 -10.57 9.42 -3.32
CA ILE A 299 -9.60 10.03 -2.41
C ILE A 299 -9.23 11.45 -2.85
N LYS A 300 -9.16 11.71 -4.17
CA LYS A 300 -8.93 13.06 -4.72
C LYS A 300 -10.05 14.01 -4.32
N LYS A 301 -11.31 13.61 -4.48
CA LYS A 301 -12.48 14.44 -4.19
C LYS A 301 -12.68 14.65 -2.70
N GLU A 302 -12.60 13.60 -1.89
CA GLU A 302 -12.96 13.65 -0.48
C GLU A 302 -11.83 14.18 0.40
N LEU A 303 -10.56 13.88 0.07
CA LEU A 303 -9.39 14.24 0.87
C LEU A 303 -8.46 15.25 0.18
N ASN A 304 -8.81 15.73 -1.00
CA ASN A 304 -7.96 16.61 -1.83
C ASN A 304 -6.56 16.02 -2.10
N PHE A 305 -6.49 14.69 -2.25
CA PHE A 305 -5.25 13.98 -2.50
C PHE A 305 -4.77 14.21 -3.93
N ARG A 306 -3.48 14.50 -4.09
CA ARG A 306 -2.80 14.59 -5.39
C ARG A 306 -1.40 14.00 -5.30
N CYS A 307 -1.03 13.12 -6.24
CA CYS A 307 0.34 12.60 -6.33
C CYS A 307 1.30 13.74 -6.67
N LYS A 308 2.30 13.94 -5.81
CA LYS A 308 3.35 14.96 -5.98
C LYS A 308 4.64 14.39 -6.55
N HIS A 309 4.86 13.08 -6.38
CA HIS A 309 6.09 12.37 -6.73
C HIS A 309 5.85 11.36 -7.85
N SER A 310 4.99 11.72 -8.82
CA SER A 310 4.70 10.87 -9.99
C SER A 310 5.95 10.66 -10.84
N LEU A 311 6.12 9.43 -11.35
CA LEU A 311 7.16 9.11 -12.33
C LEU A 311 6.99 9.90 -13.64
N ALA A 312 5.77 10.27 -13.98
CA ALA A 312 5.48 11.07 -15.18
C ALA A 312 5.87 12.54 -15.05
N LYS A 313 6.18 13.03 -13.85
CA LYS A 313 6.58 14.42 -13.58
C LYS A 313 8.09 14.58 -13.38
N LYS A 314 8.84 13.50 -13.43
CA LYS A 314 10.31 13.50 -13.33
C LYS A 314 10.96 13.56 -14.72
#